data_62c410ba70e38c7615941466ecb768a0
#
_entry.id   62c410ba70e38c7615941466ecb768a0
#
_cell.length_a   1.000
_cell.length_b   1.000
_cell.length_c   1.000
_cell.angle_alpha   90.00
_cell.angle_beta   90.00
_cell.angle_gamma   90.00
#
_symmetry.space_group_name_H-M   'P 1'
#
loop_
_entity.id
_entity.type
_entity.pdbx_description
1 polymer ?
#
loop_
_entity_poly.entity_id
_entity_poly.type
_entity_poly.pdbx_seq_one_letter_code
_entity_poly.pdbx_strand_id
1 'polypeptide(L)'
;AEFYKTPELTNLTRIIALNLFINSLAVVQRAILTIRIDFKTQAKASFCAALLSGIIGIIMAYTGFGVWAIAVQTVSNGFINTGLLWILSKWKPLRVFSYHSFKELFFFGSKLLFAGLLNVIYQNIYTIVIGKKFHSTDLGYYTRADQFAQFPSSNLTGIMQRVTFPILSEIQDDKERLAKAYRKFLRLSAFIIFPLMTGLAAVAYPFIGCLLTEKWNFTALLLQIICFSYMWYPIHAINLNL
;
A
#
# COMPACT_ATOMS: atom_id res chain seq x y z
N ALA A 1 5.65 8.05 20.68
CA ALA A 1 5.17 9.28 21.34
C ALA A 1 6.31 10.25 21.65
N GLU A 2 7.38 9.80 22.32
CA GLU A 2 8.54 10.65 22.64
C GLU A 2 9.19 11.24 21.38
N PHE A 3 9.31 10.46 20.31
CA PHE A 3 9.91 10.88 19.06
C PHE A 3 9.17 12.06 18.40
N TYR A 4 7.84 12.07 18.46
CA TYR A 4 6.98 13.14 17.90
C TYR A 4 6.46 14.12 18.95
N LYS A 5 6.82 13.97 20.24
CA LYS A 5 6.35 14.77 21.38
C LYS A 5 4.82 14.88 21.51
N THR A 6 4.10 13.85 21.09
CA THR A 6 2.63 13.76 21.13
C THR A 6 2.21 12.53 21.94
N PRO A 7 1.80 12.70 23.21
CA PRO A 7 1.46 11.56 24.09
C PRO A 7 0.25 10.75 23.60
N GLU A 8 -0.70 11.36 22.93
CA GLU A 8 -1.90 10.70 22.37
C GLU A 8 -1.55 9.59 21.36
N LEU A 9 -0.43 9.73 20.64
CA LEU A 9 0.04 8.73 19.69
C LEU A 9 0.35 7.37 20.36
N THR A 10 0.68 7.35 21.64
CA THR A 10 1.00 6.09 22.33
C THR A 10 -0.19 5.15 22.33
N ASN A 11 -1.35 5.64 22.76
CA ASN A 11 -2.55 4.81 22.86
C ASN A 11 -3.11 4.47 21.48
N LEU A 12 -3.08 5.41 20.53
CA LEU A 12 -3.44 5.17 19.14
C LEU A 12 -2.58 4.06 18.50
N THR A 13 -1.27 4.16 18.67
CA THR A 13 -0.34 3.14 18.12
C THR A 13 -0.56 1.77 18.75
N ARG A 14 -0.81 1.70 20.08
CA ARG A 14 -1.13 0.43 20.75
C ARG A 14 -2.37 -0.22 20.18
N ILE A 15 -3.43 0.54 19.97
CA ILE A 15 -4.68 0.01 19.40
C ILE A 15 -4.49 -0.43 17.95
N ILE A 16 -3.82 0.38 17.14
CA ILE A 16 -3.53 0.01 15.74
C ILE A 16 -2.60 -1.22 15.69
N ALA A 17 -1.66 -1.37 16.64
CA ALA A 17 -0.79 -2.53 16.71
C ALA A 17 -1.55 -3.85 16.95
N LEU A 18 -2.73 -3.83 17.59
CA LEU A 18 -3.60 -5.01 17.68
C LEU A 18 -3.97 -5.55 16.29
N ASN A 19 -4.03 -4.70 15.30
CA ASN A 19 -4.33 -5.11 13.93
C ASN A 19 -3.27 -6.05 13.34
N LEU A 20 -2.01 -6.00 13.83
CA LEU A 20 -0.97 -6.95 13.43
C LEU A 20 -1.34 -8.38 13.87
N PHE A 21 -1.79 -8.55 15.10
CA PHE A 21 -2.24 -9.85 15.60
C PHE A 21 -3.47 -10.35 14.85
N ILE A 22 -4.45 -9.48 14.65
CA ILE A 22 -5.69 -9.80 13.93
C ILE A 22 -5.37 -10.24 12.49
N ASN A 23 -4.55 -9.49 11.77
CA ASN A 23 -4.17 -9.82 10.40
C ASN A 23 -3.29 -11.07 10.30
N SER A 24 -2.45 -11.36 11.31
CA SER A 24 -1.64 -12.58 11.34
C SER A 24 -2.50 -13.84 11.33
N LEU A 25 -3.67 -13.81 11.98
CA LEU A 25 -4.63 -14.91 11.99
C LEU A 25 -5.28 -15.17 10.61
N ALA A 26 -5.23 -14.20 9.68
CA ALA A 26 -5.79 -14.33 8.35
C ALA A 26 -4.75 -14.73 7.27
N VAL A 27 -3.46 -14.81 7.61
CA VAL A 27 -2.37 -15.06 6.65
C VAL A 27 -2.57 -16.38 5.91
N VAL A 28 -2.88 -17.45 6.64
CA VAL A 28 -3.05 -18.80 6.06
C VAL A 28 -4.27 -18.84 5.15
N GLN A 29 -5.40 -18.25 5.56
CA GLN A 29 -6.62 -18.21 4.76
C GLN A 29 -6.42 -17.46 3.45
N ARG A 30 -5.73 -16.32 3.50
CA ARG A 30 -5.35 -15.56 2.29
C ARG A 30 -4.45 -16.38 1.37
N ALA A 31 -3.43 -17.06 1.91
CA ALA A 31 -2.53 -17.91 1.14
C ALA A 31 -3.29 -19.03 0.43
N ILE A 32 -4.17 -19.74 1.13
CA ILE A 32 -4.99 -20.83 0.56
C ILE A 32 -5.90 -20.32 -0.57
N LEU A 33 -6.59 -19.20 -0.35
CA LEU A 33 -7.45 -18.62 -1.38
C LEU A 33 -6.65 -18.14 -2.60
N THR A 34 -5.44 -17.64 -2.38
CA THR A 34 -4.53 -17.24 -3.47
C THR A 34 -4.04 -18.45 -4.26
N ILE A 35 -3.66 -19.55 -3.61
CA ILE A 35 -3.27 -20.81 -4.26
C ILE A 35 -4.43 -21.40 -5.08
N ARG A 36 -5.66 -21.28 -4.54
CA ARG A 36 -6.88 -21.71 -5.25
C ARG A 36 -7.36 -20.74 -6.33
N ILE A 37 -6.68 -19.60 -6.50
CA ILE A 37 -7.05 -18.52 -7.44
C ILE A 37 -8.47 -17.98 -7.14
N ASP A 38 -8.95 -18.12 -5.91
CA ASP A 38 -10.26 -17.61 -5.48
C ASP A 38 -10.18 -16.16 -4.99
N PHE A 39 -9.89 -15.27 -5.93
CA PHE A 39 -9.86 -13.83 -5.66
C PHE A 39 -11.26 -13.25 -5.41
N LYS A 40 -12.30 -13.93 -5.89
CA LYS A 40 -13.71 -13.49 -5.68
C LYS A 40 -14.08 -13.51 -4.21
N THR A 41 -13.72 -14.56 -3.50
CA THR A 41 -13.96 -14.68 -2.06
C THR A 41 -13.16 -13.65 -1.27
N GLN A 42 -11.89 -13.42 -1.63
CA GLN A 42 -11.08 -12.37 -1.00
C GLN A 42 -11.66 -10.97 -1.22
N ALA A 43 -12.09 -10.67 -2.45
CA ALA A 43 -12.71 -9.38 -2.79
C ALA A 43 -14.03 -9.16 -2.02
N LYS A 44 -14.88 -10.17 -1.91
CA LYS A 44 -16.11 -10.08 -1.11
C LYS A 44 -15.85 -9.81 0.35
N ALA A 45 -14.90 -10.55 0.97
CA ALA A 45 -14.53 -10.34 2.37
C ALA A 45 -13.99 -8.93 2.61
N SER A 46 -13.09 -8.46 1.75
CA SER A 46 -12.51 -7.11 1.85
C SER A 46 -13.54 -6.01 1.62
N PHE A 47 -14.45 -6.18 0.67
CA PHE A 47 -15.50 -5.21 0.39
C PHE A 47 -16.49 -5.09 1.55
N CYS A 48 -16.99 -6.21 2.08
CA CYS A 48 -17.87 -6.21 3.24
C CYS A 48 -17.18 -5.60 4.48
N ALA A 49 -15.90 -5.94 4.71
CA ALA A 49 -15.15 -5.38 5.81
C ALA A 49 -14.97 -3.86 5.66
N ALA A 50 -14.67 -3.37 4.46
CA ALA A 50 -14.54 -1.95 4.18
C ALA A 50 -15.85 -1.18 4.40
N LEU A 51 -16.98 -1.72 3.93
CA LEU A 51 -18.31 -1.11 4.14
C LEU A 51 -18.67 -1.03 5.62
N LEU A 52 -18.61 -2.15 6.32
CA LEU A 52 -19.00 -2.21 7.74
C LEU A 52 -18.08 -1.34 8.62
N SER A 53 -16.77 -1.43 8.42
CA SER A 53 -15.83 -0.59 9.17
C SER A 53 -15.96 0.90 8.79
N GLY A 54 -16.28 1.19 7.53
CA GLY A 54 -16.56 2.56 7.08
C GLY A 54 -17.75 3.16 7.82
N ILE A 55 -18.85 2.41 7.94
CA ILE A 55 -20.04 2.85 8.70
C ILE A 55 -19.67 3.11 10.17
N ILE A 56 -18.93 2.20 10.81
CA ILE A 56 -18.45 2.36 12.19
C ILE A 56 -17.60 3.65 12.32
N GLY A 57 -16.66 3.86 11.39
CA GLY A 57 -15.81 5.05 11.38
C GLY A 57 -16.59 6.36 11.22
N ILE A 58 -17.58 6.38 10.32
CA ILE A 58 -18.46 7.53 10.10
C ILE A 58 -19.28 7.83 11.36
N ILE A 59 -19.91 6.82 11.96
CA ILE A 59 -20.69 7.01 13.20
C ILE A 59 -19.80 7.59 14.30
N MET A 60 -18.61 7.05 14.51
CA MET A 60 -17.68 7.55 15.52
C MET A 60 -17.17 8.95 15.22
N ALA A 61 -16.99 9.31 13.96
CA ALA A 61 -16.60 10.67 13.58
C ALA A 61 -17.71 11.68 13.91
N TYR A 62 -18.97 11.35 13.62
CA TYR A 62 -20.12 12.20 13.95
C TYR A 62 -20.39 12.31 15.48
N THR A 63 -20.04 11.27 16.24
CA THR A 63 -20.16 11.29 17.71
C THR A 63 -19.01 12.01 18.42
N GLY A 64 -18.08 12.61 17.67
CA GLY A 64 -17.04 13.48 18.23
C GLY A 64 -15.76 12.78 18.70
N PHE A 65 -15.56 11.50 18.39
CA PHE A 65 -14.36 10.76 18.79
C PHE A 65 -13.07 11.16 18.02
N GLY A 66 -13.16 12.08 17.04
CA GLY A 66 -12.00 12.64 16.35
C GLY A 66 -11.07 11.57 15.77
N VAL A 67 -9.79 11.60 16.14
CA VAL A 67 -8.75 10.68 15.62
C VAL A 67 -9.02 9.21 15.99
N TRP A 68 -9.72 8.95 17.09
CA TRP A 68 -10.09 7.60 17.51
C TRP A 68 -11.01 6.89 16.54
N ALA A 69 -11.83 7.63 15.81
CA ALA A 69 -12.69 7.07 14.77
C ALA A 69 -11.88 6.31 13.70
N ILE A 70 -10.73 6.85 13.30
CA ILE A 70 -9.84 6.22 12.31
C ILE A 70 -9.17 4.96 12.89
N ALA A 71 -8.73 5.01 14.15
CA ALA A 71 -8.11 3.86 14.79
C ALA A 71 -9.09 2.69 14.94
N VAL A 72 -10.31 2.96 15.41
CA VAL A 72 -11.35 1.94 15.57
C VAL A 72 -11.81 1.41 14.20
N GLN A 73 -11.97 2.28 13.20
CA GLN A 73 -12.27 1.86 11.84
C GLN A 73 -11.23 0.87 11.31
N THR A 74 -9.94 1.17 11.49
CA THR A 74 -8.84 0.32 11.02
C THR A 74 -8.85 -1.05 11.70
N VAL A 75 -9.01 -1.09 13.01
CA VAL A 75 -9.05 -2.35 13.77
C VAL A 75 -10.31 -3.15 13.45
N SER A 76 -11.46 -2.50 13.35
CA SER A 76 -12.73 -3.13 12.97
C SER A 76 -12.64 -3.74 11.58
N ASN A 77 -12.01 -3.04 10.62
CA ASN A 77 -11.77 -3.56 9.28
C ASN A 77 -10.95 -4.86 9.32
N GLY A 78 -9.83 -4.85 10.04
CA GLY A 78 -8.99 -6.04 10.22
C GLY A 78 -9.76 -7.19 10.85
N PHE A 79 -10.54 -6.93 11.90
CA PHE A 79 -11.31 -7.94 12.62
C PHE A 79 -12.41 -8.54 11.73
N ILE A 80 -13.21 -7.72 11.07
CA ILE A 80 -14.30 -8.16 10.19
C ILE A 80 -13.74 -8.94 9.00
N ASN A 81 -12.66 -8.43 8.36
CA ASN A 81 -12.03 -9.10 7.23
C ASN A 81 -11.47 -10.46 7.61
N THR A 82 -10.77 -10.54 8.75
CA THR A 82 -10.24 -11.80 9.27
C THR A 82 -11.35 -12.79 9.58
N GLY A 83 -12.41 -12.36 10.28
CA GLY A 83 -13.57 -13.21 10.57
C GLY A 83 -14.26 -13.74 9.32
N LEU A 84 -14.48 -12.88 8.32
CA LEU A 84 -15.07 -13.29 7.04
C LEU A 84 -14.17 -14.27 6.28
N LEU A 85 -12.86 -14.06 6.28
CA LEU A 85 -11.92 -15.00 5.66
C LEU A 85 -11.94 -16.36 6.34
N TRP A 86 -12.05 -16.43 7.66
CA TRP A 86 -12.17 -17.69 8.39
C TRP A 86 -13.47 -18.44 8.04
N ILE A 87 -14.58 -17.74 7.95
CA ILE A 87 -15.88 -18.32 7.60
C ILE A 87 -15.88 -18.81 6.13
N LEU A 88 -15.39 -17.98 5.20
CA LEU A 88 -15.50 -18.23 3.78
C LEU A 88 -14.43 -19.22 3.26
N SER A 89 -13.24 -19.27 3.85
CA SER A 89 -12.16 -20.19 3.42
C SER A 89 -12.45 -21.64 3.75
N LYS A 90 -13.38 -21.91 4.70
CA LYS A 90 -13.72 -23.26 5.20
C LYS A 90 -12.52 -24.08 5.67
N TRP A 91 -11.37 -23.42 5.89
CA TRP A 91 -10.15 -24.07 6.37
C TRP A 91 -10.09 -24.03 7.91
N LYS A 92 -9.73 -25.16 8.49
CA LYS A 92 -9.53 -25.27 9.94
C LYS A 92 -8.08 -25.67 10.21
N PRO A 93 -7.42 -25.03 11.19
CA PRO A 93 -6.06 -25.39 11.58
C PRO A 93 -6.02 -26.80 12.19
N LEU A 94 -5.07 -27.60 11.72
CA LEU A 94 -4.72 -28.85 12.38
C LEU A 94 -3.92 -28.49 13.65
N ARG A 95 -4.31 -29.07 14.80
CA ARG A 95 -3.61 -28.85 16.07
C ARG A 95 -2.31 -29.69 16.16
N VAL A 96 -1.49 -29.62 15.11
CA VAL A 96 -0.21 -30.32 15.03
C VAL A 96 0.89 -29.27 14.92
N PHE A 97 1.85 -29.34 15.81
CA PHE A 97 3.04 -28.49 15.79
C PHE A 97 4.26 -29.29 15.35
N SER A 98 4.90 -28.86 14.26
CA SER A 98 6.16 -29.43 13.78
C SER A 98 7.28 -28.43 14.00
N TYR A 99 8.22 -28.75 14.87
CA TYR A 99 9.38 -27.90 15.14
C TYR A 99 10.27 -27.73 13.90
N HIS A 100 10.39 -28.75 13.07
CA HIS A 100 11.17 -28.70 11.83
C HIS A 100 10.59 -27.66 10.88
N SER A 101 9.30 -27.74 10.57
CA SER A 101 8.63 -26.77 9.70
C SER A 101 8.64 -25.35 10.28
N PHE A 102 8.50 -25.22 11.62
CA PHE A 102 8.62 -23.92 12.27
C PHE A 102 10.01 -23.31 12.06
N LYS A 103 11.08 -24.07 12.24
CA LYS A 103 12.47 -23.61 12.07
C LYS A 103 12.75 -23.16 10.64
N GLU A 104 12.30 -23.93 9.64
CA GLU A 104 12.43 -23.56 8.22
C GLU A 104 11.70 -22.25 7.90
N LEU A 105 10.43 -22.19 8.26
CA LEU A 105 9.59 -21.01 8.00
C LEU A 105 10.09 -19.77 8.76
N PHE A 106 10.56 -19.94 10.00
CA PHE A 106 11.09 -18.83 10.79
C PHE A 106 12.40 -18.30 10.20
N PHE A 107 13.30 -19.18 9.76
CA PHE A 107 14.58 -18.75 9.17
C PHE A 107 14.39 -18.03 7.83
N PHE A 108 13.47 -18.51 7.00
CA PHE A 108 13.10 -17.83 5.76
C PHE A 108 12.35 -16.53 6.03
N GLY A 109 11.33 -16.59 6.88
CA GLY A 109 10.46 -15.46 7.20
C GLY A 109 11.19 -14.31 7.91
N SER A 110 12.15 -14.60 8.79
CA SER A 110 12.93 -13.55 9.48
C SER A 110 13.80 -12.75 8.52
N LYS A 111 14.41 -13.38 7.52
CA LYS A 111 15.15 -12.67 6.46
C LYS A 111 14.24 -11.77 5.63
N LEU A 112 13.07 -12.30 5.26
CA LEU A 112 12.07 -11.55 4.51
C LEU A 112 11.49 -10.38 5.33
N LEU A 113 11.25 -10.61 6.63
CA LEU A 113 10.82 -9.56 7.56
C LEU A 113 11.84 -8.43 7.65
N PHE A 114 13.13 -8.76 7.80
CA PHE A 114 14.19 -7.75 7.90
C PHE A 114 14.30 -6.93 6.62
N ALA A 115 14.30 -7.59 5.46
CA ALA A 115 14.30 -6.92 4.16
C ALA A 115 13.04 -6.03 3.98
N GLY A 116 11.87 -6.52 4.38
CA GLY A 116 10.62 -5.77 4.37
C GLY A 116 10.63 -4.55 5.27
N LEU A 117 11.16 -4.67 6.48
CA LEU A 117 11.31 -3.54 7.42
C LEU A 117 12.22 -2.45 6.86
N LEU A 118 13.37 -2.82 6.29
CA LEU A 118 14.26 -1.86 5.64
C LEU A 118 13.56 -1.14 4.48
N ASN A 119 12.83 -1.88 3.66
CA ASN A 119 12.08 -1.30 2.54
C ASN A 119 11.00 -0.33 3.04
N VAL A 120 10.24 -0.69 4.08
CA VAL A 120 9.21 0.20 4.67
C VAL A 120 9.82 1.47 5.26
N ILE A 121 10.96 1.36 5.97
CA ILE A 121 11.69 2.53 6.49
C ILE A 121 12.14 3.42 5.33
N TYR A 122 12.74 2.84 4.30
CA TYR A 122 13.20 3.57 3.12
C TYR A 122 12.06 4.32 2.42
N GLN A 123 10.93 3.65 2.19
CA GLN A 123 9.77 4.27 1.54
C GLN A 123 9.13 5.39 2.36
N ASN A 124 9.21 5.30 3.69
CA ASN A 124 8.58 6.28 4.58
C ASN A 124 9.55 7.29 5.19
N ILE A 125 10.82 7.31 4.74
CA ILE A 125 11.84 8.16 5.36
C ILE A 125 11.47 9.66 5.32
N TYR A 126 10.91 10.12 4.20
CA TYR A 126 10.44 11.50 4.08
C TYR A 126 9.29 11.81 5.03
N THR A 127 8.32 10.90 5.14
CA THR A 127 7.19 11.01 6.08
C THR A 127 7.67 11.10 7.53
N ILE A 128 8.66 10.28 7.89
CA ILE A 128 9.26 10.28 9.24
C ILE A 128 10.01 11.60 9.51
N VAL A 129 10.80 12.07 8.56
CA VAL A 129 11.59 13.32 8.70
C VAL A 129 10.66 14.53 8.76
N ILE A 130 9.66 14.61 7.88
CA ILE A 130 8.69 15.71 7.86
C ILE A 130 7.89 15.72 9.16
N GLY A 131 7.38 14.58 9.60
CA GLY A 131 6.63 14.49 10.86
C GLY A 131 7.43 14.83 12.10
N LYS A 132 8.78 14.72 12.06
CA LYS A 132 9.65 15.11 13.17
C LYS A 132 10.04 16.60 13.15
N LYS A 133 10.27 17.16 11.98
CA LYS A 133 10.86 18.48 11.78
C LYS A 133 9.83 19.59 11.56
N PHE A 134 8.67 19.25 11.01
CA PHE A 134 7.62 20.18 10.60
C PHE A 134 6.33 19.93 11.40
N HIS A 135 5.30 20.74 11.15
CA HIS A 135 4.01 20.58 11.81
C HIS A 135 3.21 19.40 11.24
N SER A 136 2.28 18.88 12.03
CA SER A 136 1.38 17.80 11.59
C SER A 136 0.55 18.16 10.36
N THR A 137 0.26 19.43 10.18
CA THR A 137 -0.44 19.97 8.99
C THR A 137 0.40 19.80 7.74
N ASP A 138 1.71 20.10 7.80
CA ASP A 138 2.63 19.96 6.67
C ASP A 138 2.80 18.48 6.27
N LEU A 139 2.87 17.62 7.28
CA LEU A 139 2.85 16.17 7.06
C LEU A 139 1.56 15.72 6.37
N GLY A 140 0.42 16.30 6.76
CA GLY A 140 -0.86 16.05 6.12
C GLY A 140 -0.85 16.44 4.64
N TYR A 141 -0.37 17.62 4.30
CA TYR A 141 -0.25 18.08 2.93
C TYR A 141 0.65 17.18 2.09
N TYR A 142 1.83 16.84 2.62
CA TYR A 142 2.77 15.95 1.92
C TYR A 142 2.18 14.57 1.69
N THR A 143 1.63 13.93 2.71
CA THR A 143 1.11 12.55 2.60
C THR A 143 -0.06 12.45 1.63
N ARG A 144 -0.91 13.47 1.54
CA ARG A 144 -2.00 13.52 0.54
C ARG A 144 -1.45 13.72 -0.88
N ALA A 145 -0.50 14.62 -1.07
CA ALA A 145 0.14 14.81 -2.37
C ALA A 145 0.82 13.51 -2.84
N ASP A 146 1.56 12.86 -1.94
CA ASP A 146 2.24 11.59 -2.21
C ASP A 146 1.26 10.48 -2.59
N GLN A 147 0.16 10.31 -1.86
CA GLN A 147 -0.89 9.33 -2.16
C GLN A 147 -1.51 9.54 -3.54
N PHE A 148 -1.82 10.78 -3.92
CA PHE A 148 -2.40 11.09 -5.22
C PHE A 148 -1.41 10.85 -6.39
N ALA A 149 -0.15 11.19 -6.21
CA ALA A 149 0.89 10.92 -7.22
C ALA A 149 1.23 9.42 -7.31
N GLN A 150 1.29 8.73 -6.18
CA GLN A 150 1.60 7.31 -6.11
C GLN A 150 0.53 6.45 -6.79
N PHE A 151 -0.75 6.79 -6.65
CA PHE A 151 -1.86 5.98 -7.14
C PHE A 151 -1.77 5.63 -8.63
N PRO A 152 -1.67 6.58 -9.57
CA PRO A 152 -1.55 6.25 -10.99
C PRO A 152 -0.22 5.56 -11.32
N SER A 153 0.88 5.98 -10.70
CA SER A 153 2.21 5.42 -10.93
C SER A 153 2.31 3.96 -10.47
N SER A 154 1.85 3.63 -9.27
CA SER A 154 1.91 2.27 -8.73
C SER A 154 0.99 1.30 -9.48
N ASN A 155 -0.21 1.74 -9.89
CA ASN A 155 -1.12 0.93 -10.68
C ASN A 155 -0.52 0.59 -12.05
N LEU A 156 0.03 1.60 -12.74
CA LEU A 156 0.70 1.37 -14.03
C LEU A 156 1.89 0.44 -13.87
N THR A 157 2.73 0.67 -12.85
CA THR A 157 3.87 -0.21 -12.53
C THR A 157 3.42 -1.65 -12.31
N GLY A 158 2.38 -1.87 -11.53
CA GLY A 158 1.84 -3.22 -11.27
C GLY A 158 1.32 -3.92 -12.53
N ILE A 159 0.69 -3.17 -13.45
CA ILE A 159 0.24 -3.70 -14.74
C ILE A 159 1.46 -4.06 -15.60
N MET A 160 2.42 -3.14 -15.71
CA MET A 160 3.62 -3.34 -16.51
C MET A 160 4.44 -4.54 -16.00
N GLN A 161 4.66 -4.68 -14.70
CA GLN A 161 5.39 -5.82 -14.12
C GLN A 161 4.72 -7.17 -14.42
N ARG A 162 3.40 -7.25 -14.33
CA ARG A 162 2.65 -8.49 -14.64
C ARG A 162 2.78 -8.92 -16.09
N VAL A 163 2.99 -7.97 -17.01
CA VAL A 163 3.14 -8.23 -18.45
C VAL A 163 4.61 -8.42 -18.82
N THR A 164 5.50 -7.58 -18.31
CA THR A 164 6.90 -7.57 -18.72
C THR A 164 7.67 -8.76 -18.17
N PHE A 165 7.46 -9.12 -16.91
CA PHE A 165 8.23 -10.19 -16.26
C PHE A 165 8.11 -11.54 -16.98
N PRO A 166 6.91 -12.09 -17.29
CA PRO A 166 6.81 -13.36 -18.01
C PRO A 166 7.42 -13.31 -19.40
N ILE A 167 7.17 -12.21 -20.14
CA ILE A 167 7.66 -12.08 -21.52
C ILE A 167 9.19 -11.99 -21.56
N LEU A 168 9.79 -11.19 -20.67
CA LEU A 168 11.25 -11.06 -20.62
C LEU A 168 11.91 -12.36 -20.15
N SER A 169 11.30 -13.10 -19.22
CA SER A 169 11.78 -14.41 -18.77
C SER A 169 11.75 -15.47 -19.88
N GLU A 170 10.73 -15.44 -20.74
CA GLU A 170 10.61 -16.41 -21.86
C GLU A 170 11.70 -16.21 -22.93
N ILE A 171 12.16 -14.96 -23.12
CA ILE A 171 13.14 -14.61 -24.16
C ILE A 171 14.52 -14.28 -23.59
N GLN A 172 14.81 -14.66 -22.34
CA GLN A 172 16.04 -14.28 -21.64
C GLN A 172 17.33 -14.81 -22.32
N ASP A 173 17.25 -15.91 -23.05
CA ASP A 173 18.38 -16.53 -23.74
C ASP A 173 18.72 -15.83 -25.07
N ASP A 174 17.77 -15.07 -25.65
CA ASP A 174 17.96 -14.31 -26.89
C ASP A 174 18.20 -12.83 -26.57
N LYS A 175 19.47 -12.42 -26.44
CA LYS A 175 19.87 -11.06 -26.07
C LYS A 175 19.33 -9.98 -27.03
N GLU A 176 19.19 -10.28 -28.32
CA GLU A 176 18.72 -9.30 -29.29
C GLU A 176 17.21 -9.06 -29.14
N ARG A 177 16.43 -10.14 -29.04
CA ARG A 177 14.99 -10.07 -28.79
C ARG A 177 14.68 -9.44 -27.44
N LEU A 178 15.44 -9.80 -26.39
CA LEU A 178 15.33 -9.23 -25.06
C LEU A 178 15.54 -7.71 -25.09
N ALA A 179 16.60 -7.23 -25.74
CA ALA A 179 16.87 -5.79 -25.85
C ALA A 179 15.79 -5.03 -26.63
N LYS A 180 15.24 -5.62 -27.71
CA LYS A 180 14.14 -5.05 -28.47
C LYS A 180 12.85 -4.96 -27.64
N ALA A 181 12.49 -6.03 -26.95
CA ALA A 181 11.30 -6.09 -26.09
C ALA A 181 11.41 -5.09 -24.93
N TYR A 182 12.55 -5.06 -24.25
CA TYR A 182 12.83 -4.12 -23.15
C TYR A 182 12.67 -2.67 -23.59
N ARG A 183 13.29 -2.25 -24.72
CA ARG A 183 13.13 -0.89 -25.25
C ARG A 183 11.68 -0.57 -25.59
N LYS A 184 10.91 -1.55 -26.09
CA LYS A 184 9.49 -1.37 -26.40
C LYS A 184 8.68 -1.13 -25.13
N PHE A 185 8.92 -1.90 -24.06
CA PHE A 185 8.25 -1.73 -22.77
C PHE A 185 8.61 -0.38 -22.12
N LEU A 186 9.88 0.03 -22.16
CA LEU A 186 10.29 1.34 -21.65
C LEU A 186 9.57 2.48 -22.38
N ARG A 187 9.55 2.44 -23.71
CA ARG A 187 8.86 3.47 -24.52
C ARG A 187 7.36 3.51 -24.24
N LEU A 188 6.73 2.35 -24.14
CA LEU A 188 5.30 2.26 -23.85
C LEU A 188 4.98 2.82 -22.45
N SER A 189 5.77 2.45 -21.44
CA SER A 189 5.60 2.97 -20.08
C SER A 189 5.80 4.48 -20.03
N ALA A 190 6.84 5.00 -20.68
CA ALA A 190 7.09 6.43 -20.72
C ALA A 190 5.98 7.19 -21.48
N PHE A 191 5.49 6.62 -22.59
CA PHE A 191 4.42 7.21 -23.39
C PHE A 191 3.11 7.34 -22.61
N ILE A 192 2.83 6.44 -21.68
CA ILE A 192 1.62 6.48 -20.85
C ILE A 192 1.85 7.35 -19.62
N ILE A 193 2.95 7.09 -18.86
CA ILE A 193 3.12 7.72 -17.56
C ILE A 193 3.45 9.20 -17.64
N PHE A 194 4.26 9.63 -18.61
CA PHE A 194 4.67 11.03 -18.71
C PHE A 194 3.48 11.97 -18.98
N PRO A 195 2.62 11.73 -19.98
CA PRO A 195 1.42 12.56 -20.18
C PRO A 195 0.46 12.48 -18.97
N LEU A 196 0.31 11.30 -18.35
CA LEU A 196 -0.56 11.12 -17.20
C LEU A 196 -0.09 11.97 -16.01
N MET A 197 1.20 11.91 -15.66
CA MET A 197 1.74 12.62 -14.51
C MET A 197 1.89 14.13 -14.77
N THR A 198 2.25 14.53 -15.98
CA THR A 198 2.25 15.95 -16.35
C THR A 198 0.84 16.53 -16.41
N GLY A 199 -0.13 15.75 -16.91
CA GLY A 199 -1.53 16.12 -16.88
C GLY A 199 -2.06 16.28 -15.45
N LEU A 200 -1.75 15.34 -14.56
CA LEU A 200 -2.10 15.44 -13.14
C LEU A 200 -1.46 16.66 -12.48
N ALA A 201 -0.19 16.93 -12.77
CA ALA A 201 0.49 18.13 -12.27
C ALA A 201 -0.14 19.43 -12.80
N ALA A 202 -0.54 19.47 -14.07
CA ALA A 202 -1.20 20.65 -14.67
C ALA A 202 -2.56 20.95 -14.03
N VAL A 203 -3.34 19.92 -13.72
CA VAL A 203 -4.66 20.07 -13.11
C VAL A 203 -4.64 19.97 -11.57
N ALA A 204 -3.47 19.99 -10.92
CA ALA A 204 -3.34 19.75 -9.48
C ALA A 204 -4.20 20.71 -8.62
N TYR A 205 -4.24 21.99 -8.94
CA TYR A 205 -5.04 22.96 -8.19
C TYR A 205 -6.55 22.70 -8.27
N PRO A 206 -7.18 22.65 -9.46
CA PRO A 206 -8.60 22.33 -9.54
C PRO A 206 -8.94 20.95 -9.03
N PHE A 207 -8.05 19.97 -9.21
CA PHE A 207 -8.22 18.61 -8.69
C PHE A 207 -8.28 18.58 -7.15
N ILE A 208 -7.32 19.21 -6.48
CA ILE A 208 -7.29 19.28 -5.01
C ILE A 208 -8.46 20.12 -4.47
N GLY A 209 -8.77 21.24 -5.09
CA GLY A 209 -9.90 22.10 -4.68
C GLY A 209 -11.24 21.36 -4.75
N CYS A 210 -11.44 20.54 -5.79
CA CYS A 210 -12.65 19.75 -5.95
C CYS A 210 -12.77 18.60 -4.92
N LEU A 211 -11.64 17.92 -4.64
CA LEU A 211 -11.66 16.71 -3.78
C LEU A 211 -11.50 17.01 -2.29
N LEU A 212 -10.68 18.00 -1.92
CA LEU A 212 -10.27 18.23 -0.53
C LEU A 212 -10.66 19.60 0.03
N THR A 213 -11.08 20.53 -0.77
CA THR A 213 -11.35 21.93 -0.40
C THR A 213 -10.12 22.85 -0.47
N GLU A 214 -10.37 24.17 -0.46
CA GLU A 214 -9.33 25.21 -0.58
C GLU A 214 -8.27 25.20 0.52
N LYS A 215 -8.58 24.66 1.70
CA LYS A 215 -7.63 24.51 2.82
C LYS A 215 -6.42 23.66 2.45
N TRP A 216 -6.54 22.84 1.41
CA TRP A 216 -5.50 21.90 0.94
C TRP A 216 -4.70 22.42 -0.26
N ASN A 217 -4.79 23.72 -0.60
CA ASN A 217 -4.10 24.28 -1.77
C ASN A 217 -2.58 24.04 -1.76
N PHE A 218 -1.95 24.02 -0.58
CA PHE A 218 -0.53 23.69 -0.47
C PHE A 218 -0.21 22.24 -0.93
N THR A 219 -1.16 21.32 -0.76
CA THR A 219 -1.06 19.95 -1.30
C THR A 219 -0.96 19.94 -2.83
N ALA A 220 -1.63 20.89 -3.53
CA ALA A 220 -1.57 20.97 -4.99
C ALA A 220 -0.15 21.32 -5.47
N LEU A 221 0.52 22.26 -4.81
CA LEU A 221 1.91 22.60 -5.10
C LEU A 221 2.84 21.40 -4.90
N LEU A 222 2.70 20.69 -3.77
CA LEU A 222 3.49 19.49 -3.51
C LEU A 222 3.19 18.39 -4.52
N LEU A 223 1.94 18.20 -4.91
CA LEU A 223 1.52 17.22 -5.90
C LEU A 223 2.21 17.48 -7.26
N GLN A 224 2.27 18.74 -7.69
CA GLN A 224 2.97 19.11 -8.92
C GLN A 224 4.43 18.63 -8.90
N ILE A 225 5.15 18.90 -7.80
CA ILE A 225 6.56 18.53 -7.66
C ILE A 225 6.72 17.00 -7.59
N ILE A 226 5.91 16.33 -6.78
CA ILE A 226 5.98 14.89 -6.54
C ILE A 226 5.63 14.09 -7.80
N CYS A 227 4.75 14.60 -8.67
CA CYS A 227 4.44 13.97 -9.96
C CYS A 227 5.69 13.75 -10.82
N PHE A 228 6.65 14.69 -10.82
CA PHE A 228 7.92 14.52 -11.54
C PHE A 228 8.76 13.36 -11.01
N SER A 229 8.72 13.10 -9.71
CA SER A 229 9.41 11.96 -9.12
C SER A 229 8.75 10.64 -9.51
N TYR A 230 7.41 10.57 -9.40
CA TYR A 230 6.66 9.35 -9.67
C TYR A 230 6.58 8.95 -11.15
N MET A 231 6.82 9.87 -12.09
CA MET A 231 6.84 9.51 -13.52
C MET A 231 7.99 8.55 -13.88
N TRP A 232 9.06 8.49 -13.07
CA TRP A 232 10.18 7.58 -13.30
C TRP A 232 9.99 6.19 -12.68
N TYR A 233 9.03 6.05 -11.77
CA TYR A 233 8.85 4.82 -10.99
C TYR A 233 8.55 3.58 -11.86
N PRO A 234 7.65 3.60 -12.88
CA PRO A 234 7.42 2.46 -13.76
C PRO A 234 8.65 2.07 -14.58
N ILE A 235 9.48 3.05 -14.94
CA ILE A 235 10.72 2.84 -15.69
C ILE A 235 11.74 2.09 -14.83
N HIS A 236 11.91 2.51 -13.58
CA HIS A 236 12.76 1.80 -12.61
C HIS A 236 12.29 0.38 -12.34
N ALA A 237 10.98 0.16 -12.26
CA ALA A 237 10.42 -1.15 -12.01
C ALA A 237 10.69 -2.14 -13.16
N ILE A 238 10.71 -1.68 -14.41
CA ILE A 238 11.08 -2.51 -15.56
C ILE A 238 12.58 -2.85 -15.52
N ASN A 239 13.42 -1.91 -15.12
CA ASN A 239 14.87 -2.14 -14.98
C ASN A 239 15.21 -3.22 -13.94
N LEU A 240 14.39 -3.37 -12.90
CA LEU A 240 14.58 -4.40 -11.87
C LEU A 240 14.18 -5.81 -12.32
N ASN A 241 13.52 -5.95 -13.47
CA ASN A 241 13.07 -7.24 -14.03
C ASN A 241 14.08 -7.80 -15.05
N LEU A 242 15.20 -7.15 -15.28
CA LEU A 242 16.32 -7.59 -16.10
C LEU A 242 17.36 -8.35 -15.28
#